data_39afd26be9ba5d7418ed33a5ee9e5d0c
#
_entry.id   39afd26be9ba5d7418ed33a5ee9e5d0c
#
_cell.length_a   1.000
_cell.length_b   1.000
_cell.length_c   1.000
_cell.angle_alpha   90.00
_cell.angle_beta   90.00
_cell.angle_gamma   90.00
#
_symmetry.space_group_name_H-M   'P 1'
#
loop_
_entity.id
_entity.type
_entity.pdbx_description
1 polymer ?
#
loop_
_entity_poly.entity_id
_entity_poly.type
_entity_poly.pdbx_seq_one_letter_code
_entity_poly.pdbx_strand_id
1 'polypeptide(L)'
;MNERRMHKEIYLISGKDSVVDFWVTLCIVCRLGFPGILAETYGFLTPLFDYGSCGVELLIMLLASGDSIWDLRLLDLKKKYGPLYVMMAAMLVMTFLVTSDVKGELTTCMRLAVTVLFGLWLADHYDTGRLLELICNAQGLFVLLNLLLFFVLRKWGFYYDEEGRYLFHGLMNRKNSLGEELAYGLVLQTASFRIKRRAQETPKPFWWFTLGAQLFLLVSTKAVGALFTAMVPIAYLYLHDKMKGRLPRFHWSYIYIVVSVGFLLAALTILPIFSPFLESLGKDATLSNRTIMWEEIIPFMLESHTFTGYGMLMFWDNKRALKSLQDRYGRDSWFRTMSFGSHNTLLEMWLDVGLFGIALYFLMFLYSFRRIRSFSDDQYLACSAFVLPLMIRGLTERSYTNSSYLTLFLFVMLGLACAGSELKLSKYPRRPFLQTEPSAE
;
A
#
# COMPACT_ATOMS: atom_id res chain seq x y z
N MET A 1 39.64 -6.17 24.95
CA MET A 1 38.24 -5.76 25.22
C MET A 1 37.50 -7.00 25.75
N ASN A 2 36.94 -6.91 26.94
CA ASN A 2 36.53 -8.06 27.75
C ASN A 2 35.32 -8.77 27.11
N GLU A 3 35.39 -10.07 26.80
CA GLU A 3 34.29 -10.88 26.19
C GLU A 3 32.94 -10.67 26.92
N ARG A 4 32.97 -10.51 28.23
CA ARG A 4 31.75 -10.22 29.02
C ARG A 4 31.12 -8.86 28.66
N ARG A 5 31.91 -7.85 28.26
CA ARG A 5 31.40 -6.53 27.83
C ARG A 5 30.78 -6.63 26.46
N MET A 6 31.42 -7.37 25.55
CA MET A 6 30.92 -7.62 24.20
C MET A 6 29.62 -8.44 24.22
N HIS A 7 29.51 -9.50 25.06
CA HIS A 7 28.25 -10.22 25.26
C HIS A 7 27.13 -9.35 25.82
N LYS A 8 27.43 -8.45 26.77
CA LYS A 8 26.44 -7.55 27.38
C LYS A 8 25.98 -6.48 26.38
N GLU A 9 26.85 -5.96 25.54
CA GLU A 9 26.49 -5.04 24.47
C GLU A 9 25.65 -5.71 23.38
N ILE A 10 25.97 -6.94 22.97
CA ILE A 10 25.19 -7.73 22.03
C ILE A 10 23.78 -8.05 22.59
N TYR A 11 23.65 -8.38 23.87
CA TYR A 11 22.34 -8.62 24.51
C TYR A 11 21.50 -7.34 24.61
N LEU A 12 22.10 -6.20 24.92
CA LEU A 12 21.42 -4.91 24.99
C LEU A 12 20.97 -4.44 23.61
N ILE A 13 21.78 -4.62 22.57
CA ILE A 13 21.44 -4.31 21.18
C ILE A 13 20.29 -5.21 20.71
N SER A 14 20.38 -6.53 20.95
CA SER A 14 19.32 -7.51 20.60
C SER A 14 17.98 -7.22 21.27
N GLY A 15 18.00 -6.78 22.53
CA GLY A 15 16.79 -6.44 23.26
C GLY A 15 16.13 -5.14 22.73
N LYS A 16 16.94 -4.13 22.40
CA LYS A 16 16.43 -2.84 21.89
C LYS A 16 15.81 -3.02 20.50
N ASP A 17 16.42 -3.81 19.62
CA ASP A 17 15.92 -4.10 18.29
C ASP A 17 14.59 -4.87 18.36
N SER A 18 14.46 -5.83 19.27
CA SER A 18 13.21 -6.59 19.47
C SER A 18 12.04 -5.68 19.90
N VAL A 19 12.30 -4.66 20.71
CA VAL A 19 11.26 -3.68 21.11
C VAL A 19 10.86 -2.80 19.93
N VAL A 20 11.81 -2.32 19.14
CA VAL A 20 11.53 -1.53 17.93
C VAL A 20 10.74 -2.36 16.94
N ASP A 21 11.12 -3.59 16.66
CA ASP A 21 10.41 -4.51 15.76
C ASP A 21 8.97 -4.77 16.20
N PHE A 22 8.73 -4.92 17.50
CA PHE A 22 7.38 -5.06 18.05
C PHE A 22 6.51 -3.83 17.73
N TRP A 23 7.02 -2.62 18.02
CA TRP A 23 6.28 -1.38 17.74
C TRP A 23 6.07 -1.13 16.25
N VAL A 24 7.07 -1.41 15.42
CA VAL A 24 6.95 -1.34 13.95
C VAL A 24 5.85 -2.29 13.46
N THR A 25 5.86 -3.54 13.94
CA THR A 25 4.82 -4.52 13.61
C THR A 25 3.42 -4.01 14.00
N LEU A 26 3.29 -3.45 15.20
CA LEU A 26 2.02 -2.89 15.69
C LEU A 26 1.57 -1.69 14.85
N CYS A 27 2.48 -0.78 14.47
CA CYS A 27 2.16 0.33 13.57
C CYS A 27 1.65 -0.15 12.21
N ILE A 28 2.29 -1.17 11.63
CA ILE A 28 1.83 -1.76 10.37
C ILE A 28 0.43 -2.36 10.55
N VAL A 29 0.14 -3.08 11.64
CA VAL A 29 -1.21 -3.62 11.93
C VAL A 29 -2.24 -2.49 12.06
N CYS A 30 -1.90 -1.38 12.72
CA CYS A 30 -2.78 -0.22 12.79
C CYS A 30 -3.06 0.38 11.40
N ARG A 31 -2.05 0.45 10.55
CA ARG A 31 -2.20 0.92 9.16
C ARG A 31 -3.01 -0.03 8.29
N LEU A 32 -2.99 -1.34 8.58
CA LEU A 32 -3.83 -2.35 7.92
C LEU A 32 -5.32 -2.26 8.30
N GLY A 33 -5.73 -1.29 9.10
CA GLY A 33 -7.13 -1.00 9.42
C GLY A 33 -7.63 -1.56 10.74
N PHE A 34 -6.74 -2.03 11.63
CA PHE A 34 -7.15 -2.51 12.96
C PHE A 34 -8.08 -1.56 13.71
N PRO A 35 -7.92 -0.22 13.65
CA PRO A 35 -8.83 0.70 14.32
C PRO A 35 -10.15 0.96 13.58
N GLY A 36 -10.31 0.50 12.33
CA GLY A 36 -11.45 0.88 11.48
C GLY A 36 -12.81 0.61 12.09
N ILE A 37 -13.04 -0.59 12.61
CA ILE A 37 -14.30 -0.95 13.29
C ILE A 37 -14.52 -0.12 14.57
N LEU A 38 -13.48 0.09 15.36
CA LEU A 38 -13.57 0.87 16.60
C LEU A 38 -13.85 2.33 16.27
N ALA A 39 -13.22 2.87 15.25
CA ALA A 39 -13.43 4.24 14.80
C ALA A 39 -14.84 4.45 14.24
N GLU A 40 -15.40 3.48 13.51
CA GLU A 40 -16.76 3.55 12.99
C GLU A 40 -17.81 3.43 14.11
N THR A 41 -17.58 2.54 15.07
CA THR A 41 -18.48 2.35 16.22
C THR A 41 -18.41 3.49 17.20
N TYR A 42 -17.23 4.05 17.42
CA TYR A 42 -16.93 5.10 18.41
C TYR A 42 -16.20 6.25 17.71
N GLY A 43 -16.95 7.09 16.98
CA GLY A 43 -16.39 8.17 16.13
C GLY A 43 -15.40 9.09 16.82
N PHE A 44 -15.47 9.24 18.17
CA PHE A 44 -14.50 10.00 18.96
C PHE A 44 -13.10 9.38 19.00
N LEU A 45 -12.96 8.07 18.70
CA LEU A 45 -11.68 7.37 18.65
C LEU A 45 -10.96 7.59 17.30
N THR A 46 -11.66 8.00 16.25
CA THR A 46 -11.05 8.21 14.91
C THR A 46 -9.84 9.16 14.97
N PRO A 47 -9.92 10.35 15.59
CA PRO A 47 -8.76 11.22 15.70
C PRO A 47 -7.62 10.59 16.51
N LEU A 48 -7.95 9.85 17.58
CA LEU A 48 -6.94 9.17 18.40
C LEU A 48 -6.15 8.14 17.58
N PHE A 49 -6.80 7.33 16.76
CA PHE A 49 -6.12 6.35 15.93
C PHE A 49 -5.37 7.00 14.78
N ASP A 50 -5.94 8.00 14.13
CA ASP A 50 -5.35 8.70 13.01
C ASP A 50 -4.09 9.48 13.40
N TYR A 51 -4.17 10.30 14.45
CA TYR A 51 -3.03 11.09 14.93
C TYR A 51 -2.12 10.30 15.85
N GLY A 52 -2.68 9.38 16.64
CA GLY A 52 -1.91 8.51 17.51
C GLY A 52 -0.97 7.60 16.75
N SER A 53 -1.41 7.01 15.65
CA SER A 53 -0.53 6.21 14.79
C SER A 53 0.64 7.03 14.24
N CYS A 54 0.38 8.26 13.77
CA CYS A 54 1.44 9.15 13.31
C CYS A 54 2.41 9.53 14.44
N GLY A 55 1.88 9.79 15.65
CA GLY A 55 2.71 10.07 16.82
C GLY A 55 3.62 8.92 17.22
N VAL A 56 3.09 7.68 17.19
CA VAL A 56 3.87 6.47 17.49
C VAL A 56 4.92 6.22 16.40
N GLU A 57 4.61 6.40 15.13
CA GLU A 57 5.58 6.29 14.03
C GLU A 57 6.74 7.28 14.18
N LEU A 58 6.44 8.54 14.49
CA LEU A 58 7.46 9.55 14.77
C LEU A 58 8.32 9.17 15.98
N LEU A 59 7.70 8.71 17.07
CA LEU A 59 8.39 8.27 18.28
C LEU A 59 9.33 7.09 17.99
N ILE A 60 8.90 6.12 17.20
CA ILE A 60 9.74 4.98 16.80
C ILE A 60 10.96 5.47 16.01
N MET A 61 10.73 6.33 15.02
CA MET A 61 11.82 6.88 14.22
C MET A 61 12.84 7.62 15.08
N LEU A 62 12.37 8.39 16.07
CA LEU A 62 13.23 9.12 17.02
C LEU A 62 14.00 8.16 17.94
N LEU A 63 13.33 7.20 18.55
CA LEU A 63 13.95 6.25 19.48
C LEU A 63 14.95 5.31 18.80
N ALA A 64 14.67 4.91 17.58
CA ALA A 64 15.55 4.02 16.81
C ALA A 64 16.76 4.76 16.19
N SER A 65 16.70 6.09 16.06
CA SER A 65 17.76 6.88 15.42
C SER A 65 18.96 7.17 16.35
N GLY A 66 18.90 6.81 17.64
CA GLY A 66 20.00 6.97 18.60
C GLY A 66 19.98 8.30 19.37
N ASP A 67 21.09 8.63 20.05
CA ASP A 67 21.17 9.68 21.09
C ASP A 67 21.05 11.13 20.56
N SER A 68 20.93 11.34 19.26
CA SER A 68 20.83 12.67 18.66
C SER A 68 19.62 12.80 17.76
N ILE A 69 18.64 13.58 18.22
CA ILE A 69 17.48 14.02 17.41
C ILE A 69 17.95 14.75 16.13
N TRP A 70 19.14 15.34 16.16
CA TRP A 70 19.74 16.09 15.04
C TRP A 70 20.49 15.20 14.06
N ASP A 71 20.94 14.02 14.48
CA ASP A 71 21.49 12.96 13.62
C ASP A 71 20.37 12.09 13.00
N LEU A 72 19.18 12.63 12.90
CA LEU A 72 18.14 12.02 12.10
C LEU A 72 18.76 11.71 10.72
N ARG A 73 19.09 10.45 10.48
CA ARG A 73 19.48 9.94 9.15
C ARG A 73 18.45 10.29 8.08
N LEU A 74 17.28 10.76 8.50
CA LEU A 74 16.29 11.45 7.65
C LEU A 74 16.91 12.66 6.91
N LEU A 75 17.94 13.34 7.45
CA LEU A 75 18.67 14.40 6.73
C LEU A 75 19.72 13.83 5.78
N ASP A 76 20.32 12.67 6.09
CA ASP A 76 21.14 11.91 5.15
C ASP A 76 20.28 11.27 4.03
N LEU A 77 18.98 11.08 4.28
CA LEU A 77 18.03 10.71 3.25
C LEU A 77 17.97 11.72 2.10
N LYS A 78 18.37 12.99 2.31
CA LYS A 78 18.44 14.01 1.25
C LYS A 78 19.26 13.56 0.05
N LYS A 79 20.36 12.85 0.26
CA LYS A 79 21.22 12.39 -0.85
C LYS A 79 20.57 11.28 -1.68
N LYS A 80 19.84 10.37 -1.03
CA LYS A 80 19.19 9.21 -1.69
C LYS A 80 17.82 9.56 -2.26
N TYR A 81 17.03 10.31 -1.51
CA TYR A 81 15.62 10.57 -1.78
C TYR A 81 15.31 12.01 -2.17
N GLY A 82 16.35 12.85 -2.37
CA GLY A 82 16.21 14.25 -2.72
C GLY A 82 15.19 14.52 -3.83
N PRO A 83 15.27 13.85 -4.99
CA PRO A 83 14.28 14.01 -6.06
C PRO A 83 12.84 13.65 -5.64
N LEU A 84 12.64 12.62 -4.81
CA LEU A 84 11.32 12.27 -4.27
C LEU A 84 10.77 13.40 -3.40
N TYR A 85 11.58 13.96 -2.52
CA TYR A 85 11.17 15.08 -1.66
C TYR A 85 10.84 16.32 -2.47
N VAL A 86 11.63 16.63 -3.50
CA VAL A 86 11.36 17.78 -4.39
C VAL A 86 10.01 17.59 -5.11
N MET A 87 9.76 16.42 -5.67
CA MET A 87 8.50 16.13 -6.37
C MET A 87 7.32 16.17 -5.42
N MET A 88 7.45 15.60 -4.21
CA MET A 88 6.41 15.68 -3.19
C MET A 88 6.16 17.12 -2.74
N ALA A 89 7.22 17.89 -2.49
CA ALA A 89 7.09 19.29 -2.12
C ALA A 89 6.38 20.10 -3.22
N ALA A 90 6.69 19.84 -4.50
CA ALA A 90 6.00 20.48 -5.62
C ALA A 90 4.51 20.13 -5.66
N MET A 91 4.16 18.84 -5.43
CA MET A 91 2.75 18.41 -5.34
C MET A 91 2.03 19.10 -4.17
N LEU A 92 2.65 19.17 -3.00
CA LEU A 92 2.10 19.84 -1.82
C LEU A 92 1.90 21.33 -2.05
N VAL A 93 2.91 22.03 -2.60
CA VAL A 93 2.79 23.47 -2.93
C VAL A 93 1.64 23.70 -3.88
N MET A 94 1.51 22.90 -4.94
CA MET A 94 0.39 23.03 -5.87
C MET A 94 -0.95 22.82 -5.19
N THR A 95 -1.05 21.84 -4.31
CA THR A 95 -2.26 21.57 -3.52
C THR A 95 -2.67 22.79 -2.69
N PHE A 96 -1.72 23.42 -1.99
CA PHE A 96 -2.01 24.64 -1.21
C PHE A 96 -2.39 25.85 -2.07
N LEU A 97 -1.97 25.90 -3.32
CA LEU A 97 -2.38 26.98 -4.24
C LEU A 97 -3.82 26.88 -4.72
N VAL A 98 -4.41 25.68 -4.70
CA VAL A 98 -5.76 25.43 -5.23
C VAL A 98 -6.80 25.11 -4.16
N THR A 99 -6.38 24.74 -2.95
CA THR A 99 -7.31 24.32 -1.89
C THR A 99 -8.15 25.48 -1.36
N SER A 100 -9.40 25.20 -1.07
CA SER A 100 -10.30 26.11 -0.36
C SER A 100 -10.35 25.87 1.16
N ASP A 101 -9.81 24.74 1.64
CA ASP A 101 -9.72 24.37 3.06
C ASP A 101 -8.28 24.14 3.50
N VAL A 102 -7.57 25.22 3.79
CA VAL A 102 -6.15 25.16 4.20
C VAL A 102 -5.95 24.35 5.47
N LYS A 103 -6.89 24.36 6.42
CA LYS A 103 -6.76 23.60 7.68
C LYS A 103 -6.88 22.10 7.44
N GLY A 104 -7.90 21.67 6.70
CA GLY A 104 -8.08 20.25 6.36
C GLY A 104 -6.91 19.72 5.54
N GLU A 105 -6.47 20.53 4.55
CA GLU A 105 -5.33 20.18 3.70
C GLU A 105 -4.03 20.05 4.48
N LEU A 106 -3.72 21.00 5.37
CA LEU A 106 -2.52 20.92 6.23
C LEU A 106 -2.50 19.63 7.05
N THR A 107 -3.64 19.28 7.65
CA THR A 107 -3.80 18.07 8.44
C THR A 107 -3.55 16.82 7.60
N THR A 108 -4.14 16.76 6.40
CA THR A 108 -3.97 15.64 5.46
C THR A 108 -2.52 15.52 5.01
N CYS A 109 -1.90 16.65 4.64
CA CYS A 109 -0.51 16.70 4.23
C CYS A 109 0.46 16.27 5.35
N MET A 110 0.20 16.66 6.59
CA MET A 110 1.01 16.23 7.74
C MET A 110 0.94 14.71 7.95
N ARG A 111 -0.26 14.14 7.92
CA ARG A 111 -0.45 12.68 8.04
C ARG A 111 0.23 11.92 6.91
N LEU A 112 0.08 12.41 5.68
CA LEU A 112 0.74 11.86 4.51
C LEU A 112 2.27 11.94 4.64
N ALA A 113 2.79 13.10 5.05
CA ALA A 113 4.23 13.29 5.24
C ALA A 113 4.83 12.30 6.27
N VAL A 114 4.15 12.09 7.39
CA VAL A 114 4.59 11.10 8.39
C VAL A 114 4.58 9.68 7.80
N THR A 115 3.51 9.31 7.08
CA THR A 115 3.41 7.99 6.43
C THR A 115 4.54 7.77 5.42
N VAL A 116 4.84 8.78 4.62
CA VAL A 116 5.94 8.76 3.64
C VAL A 116 7.30 8.63 4.32
N LEU A 117 7.56 9.47 5.32
CA LEU A 117 8.82 9.43 6.07
C LEU A 117 9.01 8.08 6.77
N PHE A 118 7.96 7.53 7.35
CA PHE A 118 8.00 6.22 7.99
C PHE A 118 8.26 5.10 6.97
N GLY A 119 7.64 5.13 5.80
CA GLY A 119 7.89 4.17 4.73
C GLY A 119 9.33 4.21 4.20
N LEU A 120 9.87 5.41 3.97
CA LEU A 120 11.27 5.59 3.55
C LEU A 120 12.25 5.17 4.66
N TRP A 121 11.93 5.48 5.92
CA TRP A 121 12.72 5.07 7.07
C TRP A 121 12.75 3.55 7.21
N LEU A 122 11.61 2.85 7.07
CA LEU A 122 11.56 1.39 7.08
C LEU A 122 12.48 0.78 6.01
N ALA A 123 12.46 1.35 4.79
CA ALA A 123 13.30 0.89 3.69
C ALA A 123 14.80 1.15 3.90
N ASP A 124 15.17 2.18 4.66
CA ASP A 124 16.57 2.49 4.98
C ASP A 124 17.06 1.77 6.24
N HIS A 125 16.18 1.53 7.19
CA HIS A 125 16.52 0.92 8.50
C HIS A 125 16.65 -0.59 8.43
N TYR A 126 15.78 -1.26 7.65
CA TYR A 126 15.72 -2.70 7.54
C TYR A 126 16.25 -3.20 6.19
N ASP A 127 16.90 -4.35 6.19
CA ASP A 127 17.11 -5.09 4.95
C ASP A 127 15.78 -5.66 4.42
N THR A 128 15.75 -5.95 3.13
CA THR A 128 14.53 -6.40 2.45
C THR A 128 13.90 -7.65 3.08
N GLY A 129 14.75 -8.60 3.52
CA GLY A 129 14.28 -9.85 4.12
C GLY A 129 13.62 -9.62 5.48
N ARG A 130 14.27 -8.82 6.34
CA ARG A 130 13.73 -8.48 7.67
C ARG A 130 12.46 -7.64 7.56
N LEU A 131 12.44 -6.68 6.64
CA LEU A 131 11.26 -5.86 6.39
C LEU A 131 10.05 -6.69 5.97
N LEU A 132 10.23 -7.62 5.01
CA LEU A 132 9.18 -8.56 4.62
C LEU A 132 8.75 -9.46 5.79
N GLU A 133 9.67 -9.87 6.66
CA GLU A 133 9.33 -10.64 7.85
C GLU A 133 8.43 -9.86 8.82
N LEU A 134 8.74 -8.60 9.10
CA LEU A 134 7.92 -7.73 9.94
C LEU A 134 6.53 -7.52 9.36
N ILE A 135 6.45 -7.28 8.05
CA ILE A 135 5.17 -7.14 7.35
C ILE A 135 4.37 -8.46 7.40
N CYS A 136 5.01 -9.61 7.19
CA CYS A 136 4.34 -10.92 7.30
C CYS A 136 3.85 -11.19 8.73
N ASN A 137 4.59 -10.77 9.76
CA ASN A 137 4.13 -10.88 11.14
C ASN A 137 2.92 -9.97 11.41
N ALA A 138 2.93 -8.74 10.92
CA ALA A 138 1.80 -7.82 11.01
C ALA A 138 0.56 -8.36 10.28
N GLN A 139 0.75 -8.87 9.07
CA GLN A 139 -0.32 -9.54 8.31
C GLN A 139 -0.83 -10.78 9.05
N GLY A 140 0.04 -11.56 9.67
CA GLY A 140 -0.36 -12.69 10.49
C GLY A 140 -1.26 -12.31 11.66
N LEU A 141 -0.93 -11.24 12.37
CA LEU A 141 -1.78 -10.71 13.45
C LEU A 141 -3.11 -10.17 12.90
N PHE A 142 -3.08 -9.43 11.80
CA PHE A 142 -4.29 -8.96 11.12
C PHE A 142 -5.22 -10.12 10.72
N VAL A 143 -4.66 -11.22 10.20
CA VAL A 143 -5.41 -12.44 9.84
C VAL A 143 -6.03 -13.09 11.07
N LEU A 144 -5.30 -13.22 12.18
CA LEU A 144 -5.83 -13.79 13.42
C LEU A 144 -7.01 -12.98 13.95
N LEU A 145 -6.92 -11.66 13.93
CA LEU A 145 -8.02 -10.78 14.34
C LEU A 145 -9.24 -10.94 13.43
N ASN A 146 -9.03 -11.06 12.12
CA ASN A 146 -10.13 -11.31 11.18
C ASN A 146 -10.74 -12.71 11.32
N LEU A 147 -9.95 -13.75 11.66
CA LEU A 147 -10.49 -15.07 12.01
C LEU A 147 -11.36 -15.02 13.27
N LEU A 148 -10.92 -14.26 14.28
CA LEU A 148 -11.72 -14.03 15.49
C LEU A 148 -13.07 -13.39 15.15
N LEU A 149 -13.08 -12.37 14.28
CA LEU A 149 -14.31 -11.74 13.81
C LEU A 149 -15.18 -12.68 12.96
N PHE A 150 -14.54 -13.54 12.16
CA PHE A 150 -15.27 -14.47 11.30
C PHE A 150 -15.98 -15.56 12.10
N PHE A 151 -15.31 -16.18 13.08
CA PHE A 151 -15.85 -17.32 13.81
C PHE A 151 -16.53 -16.97 15.12
N VAL A 152 -15.98 -16.02 15.88
CA VAL A 152 -16.42 -15.72 17.27
C VAL A 152 -17.24 -14.45 17.35
N LEU A 153 -16.72 -13.36 16.82
CA LEU A 153 -17.33 -12.03 16.95
C LEU A 153 -18.11 -11.63 15.67
N ARG A 154 -18.91 -12.54 15.14
CA ARG A 154 -19.60 -12.40 13.84
C ARG A 154 -20.43 -11.13 13.72
N LYS A 155 -21.05 -10.68 14.82
CA LYS A 155 -21.85 -9.44 14.86
C LYS A 155 -21.03 -8.20 14.42
N TRP A 156 -19.70 -8.23 14.66
CA TRP A 156 -18.80 -7.13 14.36
C TRP A 156 -18.08 -7.30 13.02
N GLY A 157 -17.99 -8.51 12.49
CA GLY A 157 -17.26 -8.83 11.27
C GLY A 157 -18.12 -8.93 10.02
N PHE A 158 -19.45 -8.85 10.14
CA PHE A 158 -20.38 -9.03 9.04
C PHE A 158 -21.40 -7.90 8.99
N TYR A 159 -21.89 -7.58 7.80
CA TYR A 159 -22.97 -6.62 7.56
C TYR A 159 -23.94 -7.11 6.50
N TYR A 160 -25.13 -6.53 6.44
CA TYR A 160 -26.08 -6.73 5.35
C TYR A 160 -25.88 -5.61 4.32
N ASP A 161 -25.71 -5.97 3.04
CA ASP A 161 -25.71 -4.99 1.96
C ASP A 161 -27.14 -4.57 1.59
N GLU A 162 -27.26 -3.65 0.62
CA GLU A 162 -28.55 -3.13 0.15
C GLU A 162 -29.46 -4.22 -0.46
N GLU A 163 -28.89 -5.33 -0.92
CA GLU A 163 -29.60 -6.49 -1.46
C GLU A 163 -29.93 -7.54 -0.37
N GLY A 164 -29.65 -7.24 0.90
CA GLY A 164 -29.89 -8.14 2.03
C GLY A 164 -28.92 -9.32 2.13
N ARG A 165 -27.79 -9.29 1.44
CA ARG A 165 -26.76 -10.33 1.50
C ARG A 165 -25.87 -10.14 2.73
N TYR A 166 -25.67 -11.20 3.48
CA TYR A 166 -24.78 -11.21 4.64
C TYR A 166 -23.33 -11.39 4.22
N LEU A 167 -22.53 -10.34 4.35
CA LEU A 167 -21.18 -10.22 3.79
C LEU A 167 -20.14 -10.01 4.89
N PHE A 168 -19.00 -10.67 4.74
CA PHE A 168 -17.86 -10.53 5.65
C PHE A 168 -16.98 -9.32 5.27
N HIS A 169 -16.78 -8.41 6.21
CA HIS A 169 -15.89 -7.26 6.07
C HIS A 169 -14.74 -7.23 7.09
N GLY A 170 -14.78 -8.11 8.10
CA GLY A 170 -13.72 -8.23 9.10
C GLY A 170 -13.45 -6.92 9.85
N LEU A 171 -12.18 -6.53 9.95
CA LEU A 171 -11.72 -5.28 10.56
C LEU A 171 -11.96 -4.04 9.68
N MET A 172 -12.41 -4.22 8.44
CA MET A 172 -12.59 -3.13 7.47
C MET A 172 -14.07 -2.74 7.39
N ASN A 173 -14.36 -1.57 6.82
CA ASN A 173 -15.74 -1.07 6.67
C ASN A 173 -16.51 -1.78 5.56
N ARG A 174 -15.80 -2.43 4.62
CA ARG A 174 -16.38 -3.07 3.43
C ARG A 174 -15.64 -4.34 3.05
N LYS A 175 -16.37 -5.31 2.48
CA LYS A 175 -15.81 -6.58 2.00
C LYS A 175 -14.68 -6.42 0.98
N ASN A 176 -14.80 -5.43 0.08
CA ASN A 176 -13.77 -5.18 -0.94
C ASN A 176 -12.47 -4.71 -0.30
N SER A 177 -12.54 -3.78 0.67
CA SER A 177 -11.37 -3.28 1.39
C SER A 177 -10.66 -4.41 2.14
N LEU A 178 -11.40 -5.28 2.84
CA LEU A 178 -10.81 -6.45 3.49
C LEU A 178 -10.16 -7.40 2.48
N GLY A 179 -10.89 -7.70 1.37
CA GLY A 179 -10.39 -8.59 0.33
C GLY A 179 -9.05 -8.12 -0.24
N GLU A 180 -8.93 -6.82 -0.47
CA GLU A 180 -7.71 -6.23 -1.03
C GLU A 180 -6.54 -6.24 -0.06
N GLU A 181 -6.78 -6.00 1.25
CA GLU A 181 -5.76 -6.15 2.29
C GLU A 181 -5.23 -7.57 2.35
N LEU A 182 -6.14 -8.54 2.36
CA LEU A 182 -5.79 -9.96 2.37
C LEU A 182 -5.04 -10.35 1.09
N ALA A 183 -5.47 -9.85 -0.08
CA ALA A 183 -4.80 -10.08 -1.35
C ALA A 183 -3.37 -9.54 -1.35
N TYR A 184 -3.19 -8.32 -0.84
CA TYR A 184 -1.87 -7.70 -0.75
C TYR A 184 -0.94 -8.48 0.18
N GLY A 185 -1.43 -8.83 1.38
CA GLY A 185 -0.70 -9.65 2.34
C GLY A 185 -0.29 -11.01 1.77
N LEU A 186 -1.19 -11.66 1.00
CA LEU A 186 -0.93 -12.94 0.35
C LEU A 186 0.23 -12.84 -0.65
N VAL A 187 0.28 -11.77 -1.45
CA VAL A 187 1.37 -11.53 -2.41
C VAL A 187 2.72 -11.31 -1.70
N LEU A 188 2.74 -10.44 -0.66
CA LEU A 188 3.96 -10.16 0.10
C LEU A 188 4.47 -11.40 0.83
N GLN A 189 3.58 -12.18 1.44
CA GLN A 189 3.94 -13.42 2.12
C GLN A 189 4.47 -14.47 1.13
N THR A 190 3.88 -14.56 -0.08
CA THR A 190 4.37 -15.44 -1.15
C THR A 190 5.78 -15.04 -1.60
N ALA A 191 6.06 -13.75 -1.75
CA ALA A 191 7.39 -13.24 -2.08
C ALA A 191 8.40 -13.58 -0.98
N SER A 192 8.04 -13.34 0.29
CA SER A 192 8.87 -13.68 1.44
C SER A 192 9.22 -15.17 1.49
N PHE A 193 8.24 -16.06 1.25
CA PHE A 193 8.49 -17.51 1.21
C PHE A 193 9.47 -17.89 0.11
N ARG A 194 9.38 -17.26 -1.06
CA ARG A 194 10.29 -17.54 -2.17
C ARG A 194 11.71 -17.08 -1.88
N ILE A 195 11.87 -15.89 -1.31
CA ILE A 195 13.17 -15.37 -0.91
C ILE A 195 13.80 -16.30 0.16
N LYS A 196 13.03 -16.68 1.20
CA LYS A 196 13.50 -17.62 2.23
C LYS A 196 13.88 -18.97 1.66
N ARG A 197 13.08 -19.52 0.75
CA ARG A 197 13.38 -20.81 0.10
C ARG A 197 14.67 -20.76 -0.71
N ARG A 198 14.95 -19.66 -1.39
CA ARG A 198 16.22 -19.46 -2.11
C ARG A 198 17.41 -19.36 -1.16
N ALA A 199 17.20 -18.76 0.02
CA ALA A 199 18.19 -18.70 1.09
C ALA A 199 18.32 -20.04 1.87
N GLN A 200 17.60 -21.10 1.47
CA GLN A 200 17.51 -22.39 2.17
C GLN A 200 16.95 -22.28 3.60
N GLU A 201 16.21 -21.21 3.89
CA GLU A 201 15.49 -21.02 5.14
C GLU A 201 14.08 -21.61 5.06
N THR A 202 13.64 -22.25 6.15
CA THR A 202 12.27 -22.75 6.26
C THR A 202 11.37 -21.67 6.87
N PRO A 203 10.24 -21.31 6.20
CA PRO A 203 9.26 -20.43 6.80
C PRO A 203 8.68 -21.02 8.08
N LYS A 204 8.41 -20.19 9.07
CA LYS A 204 7.81 -20.61 10.35
C LYS A 204 6.44 -21.30 10.09
N PRO A 205 6.07 -22.36 10.84
CA PRO A 205 4.76 -23.01 10.68
C PRO A 205 3.58 -22.06 10.78
N PHE A 206 3.69 -21.04 11.64
CA PHE A 206 2.71 -19.96 11.77
C PHE A 206 2.43 -19.23 10.44
N TRP A 207 3.43 -19.03 9.59
CA TRP A 207 3.26 -18.36 8.31
C TRP A 207 2.53 -19.24 7.28
N TRP A 208 2.70 -20.55 7.32
CA TRP A 208 1.89 -21.46 6.50
C TRP A 208 0.42 -21.46 6.92
N PHE A 209 0.17 -21.43 8.23
CA PHE A 209 -1.18 -21.28 8.76
C PHE A 209 -1.81 -19.95 8.30
N THR A 210 -1.12 -18.82 8.47
CA THR A 210 -1.65 -17.50 8.09
C THR A 210 -1.83 -17.36 6.59
N LEU A 211 -1.00 -18.00 5.74
CA LEU A 211 -1.19 -18.03 4.29
C LEU A 211 -2.50 -18.75 3.92
N GLY A 212 -2.75 -19.91 4.48
CA GLY A 212 -3.99 -20.66 4.26
C GLY A 212 -5.22 -19.91 4.77
N ALA A 213 -5.10 -19.30 5.95
CA ALA A 213 -6.16 -18.49 6.53
C ALA A 213 -6.46 -17.21 5.72
N GLN A 214 -5.45 -16.54 5.18
CA GLN A 214 -5.64 -15.40 4.28
C GLN A 214 -6.41 -15.80 3.02
N LEU A 215 -6.04 -16.92 2.40
CA LEU A 215 -6.74 -17.41 1.22
C LEU A 215 -8.21 -17.75 1.54
N PHE A 216 -8.46 -18.42 2.66
CA PHE A 216 -9.81 -18.72 3.13
C PHE A 216 -10.63 -17.44 3.35
N LEU A 217 -10.10 -16.47 4.09
CA LEU A 217 -10.77 -15.20 4.35
C LEU A 217 -10.98 -14.40 3.06
N LEU A 218 -10.00 -14.35 2.15
CA LEU A 218 -10.10 -13.66 0.86
C LEU A 218 -11.26 -14.21 0.02
N VAL A 219 -11.37 -15.53 -0.08
CA VAL A 219 -12.52 -16.17 -0.78
C VAL A 219 -13.83 -15.85 -0.08
N SER A 220 -13.83 -15.83 1.26
CA SER A 220 -15.01 -15.54 2.07
C SER A 220 -15.54 -14.11 1.91
N THR A 221 -14.69 -13.14 1.51
CA THR A 221 -15.15 -11.77 1.22
C THR A 221 -16.00 -11.68 -0.04
N LYS A 222 -15.92 -12.66 -0.96
CA LYS A 222 -16.56 -12.64 -2.29
C LYS A 222 -16.14 -11.41 -3.13
N ALA A 223 -14.97 -10.83 -2.88
CA ALA A 223 -14.44 -9.67 -3.58
C ALA A 223 -13.63 -10.14 -4.81
N VAL A 224 -14.26 -10.17 -5.98
CA VAL A 224 -13.64 -10.68 -7.22
C VAL A 224 -12.41 -9.85 -7.61
N GLY A 225 -12.46 -8.52 -7.51
CA GLY A 225 -11.32 -7.65 -7.79
C GLY A 225 -10.09 -7.98 -6.93
N ALA A 226 -10.31 -8.29 -5.66
CA ALA A 226 -9.25 -8.67 -4.74
C ALA A 226 -8.60 -10.02 -5.11
N LEU A 227 -9.37 -10.97 -5.64
CA LEU A 227 -8.81 -12.23 -6.15
C LEU A 227 -7.84 -11.97 -7.32
N PHE A 228 -8.18 -11.09 -8.26
CA PHE A 228 -7.26 -10.68 -9.34
C PHE A 228 -6.03 -9.97 -8.80
N THR A 229 -6.20 -9.10 -7.79
CA THR A 229 -5.10 -8.41 -7.11
C THR A 229 -4.11 -9.39 -6.46
N ALA A 230 -4.56 -10.57 -6.04
CA ALA A 230 -3.69 -11.63 -5.52
C ALA A 230 -3.13 -12.52 -6.63
N MET A 231 -4.00 -13.07 -7.49
CA MET A 231 -3.63 -14.15 -8.42
C MET A 231 -2.62 -13.71 -9.47
N VAL A 232 -2.80 -12.52 -10.07
CA VAL A 232 -1.92 -12.04 -11.15
C VAL A 232 -0.49 -11.80 -10.64
N PRO A 233 -0.26 -11.08 -9.52
CA PRO A 233 1.09 -10.95 -8.97
C PRO A 233 1.70 -12.28 -8.55
N ILE A 234 0.94 -13.16 -7.88
CA ILE A 234 1.44 -14.48 -7.47
C ILE A 234 1.87 -15.30 -8.68
N ALA A 235 1.05 -15.34 -9.73
CA ALA A 235 1.39 -16.01 -10.98
C ALA A 235 2.68 -15.44 -11.60
N TYR A 236 2.79 -14.10 -11.64
CA TYR A 236 4.01 -13.46 -12.13
C TYR A 236 5.25 -13.83 -11.31
N LEU A 237 5.17 -13.72 -9.98
CA LEU A 237 6.28 -14.08 -9.08
C LEU A 237 6.68 -15.55 -9.27
N TYR A 238 5.70 -16.44 -9.46
CA TYR A 238 5.93 -17.86 -9.73
C TYR A 238 6.63 -18.09 -11.07
N LEU A 239 6.14 -17.48 -12.13
CA LEU A 239 6.71 -17.62 -13.48
C LEU A 239 8.12 -17.04 -13.55
N HIS A 240 8.35 -15.86 -12.95
CA HIS A 240 9.67 -15.24 -12.90
C HIS A 240 10.69 -16.14 -12.21
N ASP A 241 10.32 -16.76 -11.10
CA ASP A 241 11.18 -17.69 -10.36
C ASP A 241 11.47 -18.97 -11.16
N LYS A 242 10.43 -19.57 -11.75
CA LYS A 242 10.54 -20.79 -12.54
C LYS A 242 11.40 -20.61 -13.80
N MET A 243 11.29 -19.46 -14.44
CA MET A 243 11.99 -19.16 -15.69
C MET A 243 13.42 -18.64 -15.45
N LYS A 244 13.89 -18.56 -14.20
CA LYS A 244 15.28 -18.24 -13.82
C LYS A 244 15.88 -17.08 -14.65
N GLY A 245 15.21 -15.93 -14.66
CA GLY A 245 15.69 -14.74 -15.35
C GLY A 245 15.51 -14.73 -16.88
N ARG A 246 14.86 -15.74 -17.48
CA ARG A 246 14.46 -15.69 -18.91
C ARG A 246 13.32 -14.70 -19.16
N LEU A 247 12.48 -14.43 -18.13
CA LEU A 247 11.52 -13.33 -18.22
C LEU A 247 12.26 -12.00 -18.11
N PRO A 248 11.93 -11.04 -18.99
CA PRO A 248 12.52 -9.72 -18.92
C PRO A 248 12.14 -9.08 -17.57
N ARG A 249 13.09 -8.37 -16.95
CA ARG A 249 12.81 -7.51 -15.81
C ARG A 249 12.07 -6.29 -16.31
N PHE A 250 10.78 -6.25 -16.04
CA PHE A 250 9.90 -5.19 -16.52
C PHE A 250 10.22 -3.84 -15.86
N HIS A 251 10.00 -2.81 -16.61
CA HIS A 251 10.02 -1.43 -16.11
C HIS A 251 8.61 -1.08 -15.65
N TRP A 252 8.28 -1.41 -14.39
CA TRP A 252 6.93 -1.33 -13.85
C TRP A 252 6.26 0.04 -14.03
N SER A 253 7.03 1.13 -13.98
CA SER A 253 6.48 2.47 -14.20
C SER A 253 5.87 2.66 -15.59
N TYR A 254 6.51 2.19 -16.66
CA TYR A 254 5.94 2.28 -18.01
C TYR A 254 4.72 1.37 -18.16
N ILE A 255 4.81 0.14 -17.61
CA ILE A 255 3.69 -0.79 -17.65
C ILE A 255 2.50 -0.20 -16.90
N TYR A 256 2.73 0.41 -15.74
CA TYR A 256 1.66 1.02 -14.96
C TYR A 256 0.95 2.13 -15.73
N ILE A 257 1.69 3.04 -16.38
CA ILE A 257 1.11 4.10 -17.19
C ILE A 257 0.26 3.50 -18.34
N VAL A 258 0.87 2.60 -19.11
CA VAL A 258 0.22 2.01 -20.30
C VAL A 258 -1.03 1.22 -19.90
N VAL A 259 -0.92 0.39 -18.87
CA VAL A 259 -2.05 -0.42 -18.38
C VAL A 259 -3.15 0.44 -17.79
N SER A 260 -2.82 1.47 -17.00
CA SER A 260 -3.83 2.35 -16.38
C SER A 260 -4.59 3.16 -17.42
N VAL A 261 -3.89 3.78 -18.37
CA VAL A 261 -4.53 4.53 -19.46
C VAL A 261 -5.28 3.59 -20.39
N GLY A 262 -4.66 2.47 -20.79
CA GLY A 262 -5.29 1.48 -21.66
C GLY A 262 -6.54 0.86 -21.05
N PHE A 263 -6.54 0.56 -19.76
CA PHE A 263 -7.72 0.06 -19.05
C PHE A 263 -8.85 1.08 -19.05
N LEU A 264 -8.53 2.34 -18.71
CA LEU A 264 -9.54 3.42 -18.69
C LEU A 264 -10.16 3.62 -20.08
N LEU A 265 -9.33 3.69 -21.13
CA LEU A 265 -9.81 3.81 -22.50
C LEU A 265 -10.66 2.59 -22.91
N ALA A 266 -10.21 1.37 -22.62
CA ALA A 266 -10.95 0.15 -22.92
C ALA A 266 -12.29 0.09 -22.18
N ALA A 267 -12.34 0.48 -20.93
CA ALA A 267 -13.57 0.52 -20.14
C ALA A 267 -14.59 1.52 -20.70
N LEU A 268 -14.13 2.65 -21.23
CA LEU A 268 -15.01 3.69 -21.79
C LEU A 268 -15.42 3.44 -23.24
N THR A 269 -14.59 2.73 -24.03
CA THR A 269 -14.85 2.56 -25.47
C THR A 269 -15.24 1.15 -25.87
N ILE A 270 -14.61 0.13 -25.27
CA ILE A 270 -14.81 -1.27 -25.65
C ILE A 270 -15.93 -1.91 -24.84
N LEU A 271 -15.97 -1.65 -23.53
CA LEU A 271 -16.94 -2.29 -22.64
C LEU A 271 -18.40 -1.99 -23.02
N PRO A 272 -18.78 -0.76 -23.41
CA PRO A 272 -20.13 -0.47 -23.90
C PRO A 272 -20.52 -1.29 -25.14
N ILE A 273 -19.58 -1.62 -26.03
CA ILE A 273 -19.84 -2.44 -27.21
C ILE A 273 -20.26 -3.88 -26.83
N PHE A 274 -19.70 -4.38 -25.72
CA PHE A 274 -20.03 -5.71 -25.20
C PHE A 274 -21.20 -5.71 -24.20
N SER A 275 -21.83 -4.56 -23.92
CA SER A 275 -22.95 -4.44 -22.97
C SER A 275 -24.06 -5.46 -23.27
N PRO A 276 -24.60 -5.61 -24.50
CA PRO A 276 -25.67 -6.55 -24.78
C PRO A 276 -25.30 -8.00 -24.47
N PHE A 277 -24.04 -8.36 -24.71
CA PHE A 277 -23.53 -9.70 -24.40
C PHE A 277 -23.41 -9.93 -22.89
N LEU A 278 -22.86 -8.96 -22.15
CA LEU A 278 -22.71 -9.05 -20.69
C LEU A 278 -24.06 -9.10 -19.99
N GLU A 279 -25.02 -8.29 -20.44
CA GLU A 279 -26.39 -8.29 -19.92
C GLU A 279 -27.09 -9.64 -20.17
N SER A 280 -26.86 -10.26 -21.31
CA SER A 280 -27.38 -11.62 -21.58
C SER A 280 -26.84 -12.68 -20.62
N LEU A 281 -25.67 -12.42 -20.02
CA LEU A 281 -25.06 -13.25 -18.98
C LEU A 281 -25.45 -12.80 -17.55
N GLY A 282 -26.37 -11.85 -17.40
CA GLY A 282 -26.77 -11.28 -16.13
C GLY A 282 -25.63 -10.48 -15.45
N LYS A 283 -24.72 -9.93 -16.25
CA LYS A 283 -23.61 -9.11 -15.75
C LYS A 283 -23.81 -7.64 -16.12
N ASP A 284 -23.52 -6.77 -15.17
CA ASP A 284 -23.52 -5.33 -15.41
C ASP A 284 -22.27 -4.92 -16.23
N ALA A 285 -22.49 -4.25 -17.35
CA ALA A 285 -21.45 -3.72 -18.20
C ALA A 285 -20.85 -2.40 -17.70
N THR A 286 -21.40 -1.80 -16.66
CA THR A 286 -20.93 -0.50 -16.13
C THR A 286 -19.84 -0.62 -15.07
N LEU A 287 -19.30 -1.83 -14.85
CA LEU A 287 -18.36 -2.10 -13.73
C LEU A 287 -18.92 -1.60 -12.37
N SER A 288 -20.19 -1.88 -12.11
CA SER A 288 -20.91 -1.36 -10.93
C SER A 288 -21.00 0.17 -10.93
N ASN A 289 -21.50 0.74 -12.01
CA ASN A 289 -21.70 2.18 -12.28
C ASN A 289 -20.40 3.02 -12.39
N ARG A 290 -19.22 2.39 -12.42
CA ARG A 290 -17.94 3.12 -12.51
C ARG A 290 -17.74 3.80 -13.84
N THR A 291 -18.08 3.15 -14.96
CA THR A 291 -17.93 3.76 -16.28
C THR A 291 -18.81 4.99 -16.44
N ILE A 292 -20.04 4.97 -15.94
CA ILE A 292 -20.96 6.13 -15.93
C ILE A 292 -20.30 7.28 -15.16
N MET A 293 -19.75 7.01 -14.00
CA MET A 293 -19.04 8.01 -13.21
C MET A 293 -17.83 8.59 -13.93
N TRP A 294 -17.06 7.76 -14.63
CA TRP A 294 -15.86 8.20 -15.37
C TRP A 294 -16.22 9.06 -16.57
N GLU A 295 -17.32 8.75 -17.27
CA GLU A 295 -17.88 9.57 -18.35
C GLU A 295 -18.28 10.97 -17.87
N GLU A 296 -18.65 11.12 -16.61
CA GLU A 296 -18.98 12.42 -16.02
C GLU A 296 -17.73 13.16 -15.49
N ILE A 297 -16.81 12.46 -14.82
CA ILE A 297 -15.59 13.06 -14.23
C ILE A 297 -14.67 13.62 -15.32
N ILE A 298 -14.48 12.89 -16.44
CA ILE A 298 -13.50 13.26 -17.45
C ILE A 298 -13.85 14.62 -18.10
N PRO A 299 -15.06 14.85 -18.65
CA PRO A 299 -15.42 16.16 -19.19
C PRO A 299 -15.39 17.27 -18.13
N PHE A 300 -15.83 16.98 -16.90
CA PHE A 300 -15.78 17.92 -15.80
C PHE A 300 -14.35 18.42 -15.53
N MET A 301 -13.38 17.52 -15.49
CA MET A 301 -11.98 17.86 -15.28
C MET A 301 -11.34 18.54 -16.49
N LEU A 302 -11.77 18.22 -17.72
CA LEU A 302 -11.26 18.88 -18.92
C LEU A 302 -11.71 20.34 -19.02
N GLU A 303 -12.88 20.68 -18.46
CA GLU A 303 -13.40 22.07 -18.46
C GLU A 303 -12.93 22.87 -17.24
N SER A 304 -12.59 22.20 -16.12
CA SER A 304 -12.20 22.86 -14.88
C SER A 304 -11.01 22.17 -14.25
N HIS A 305 -10.06 22.94 -13.76
CA HIS A 305 -8.92 22.42 -12.96
C HIS A 305 -8.10 21.28 -13.60
N THR A 306 -8.08 21.18 -14.93
CA THR A 306 -7.38 20.12 -15.70
C THR A 306 -5.94 19.88 -15.23
N PHE A 307 -5.19 20.96 -15.00
CA PHE A 307 -3.76 20.89 -14.69
C PHE A 307 -3.44 20.87 -13.20
N THR A 308 -4.31 21.42 -12.36
CA THR A 308 -4.03 21.65 -10.93
C THR A 308 -4.82 20.76 -9.97
N GLY A 309 -5.96 20.22 -10.42
CA GLY A 309 -6.89 19.53 -9.53
C GLY A 309 -7.55 20.43 -8.50
N TYR A 310 -8.08 19.84 -7.44
CA TYR A 310 -8.83 20.51 -6.37
C TYR A 310 -8.11 20.51 -5.01
N GLY A 311 -6.95 19.92 -4.91
CA GLY A 311 -6.19 19.70 -3.68
C GLY A 311 -6.16 18.22 -3.28
N MET A 312 -5.08 17.83 -2.62
CA MET A 312 -4.82 16.42 -2.28
C MET A 312 -5.87 15.88 -1.32
N LEU A 313 -6.60 14.82 -1.72
CA LEU A 313 -7.71 14.19 -0.99
C LEU A 313 -8.92 15.09 -0.71
N MET A 314 -8.98 16.26 -1.35
CA MET A 314 -9.97 17.26 -0.98
C MET A 314 -11.17 17.32 -1.94
N PHE A 315 -11.13 16.66 -3.10
CA PHE A 315 -12.23 16.75 -4.06
C PHE A 315 -13.58 16.33 -3.46
N TRP A 316 -13.60 15.15 -2.83
CA TRP A 316 -14.83 14.57 -2.25
C TRP A 316 -15.29 15.27 -0.97
N ASP A 317 -14.38 15.93 -0.26
CA ASP A 317 -14.67 16.75 0.92
C ASP A 317 -14.94 18.22 0.53
N ASN A 318 -14.58 18.63 -0.69
CA ASN A 318 -14.81 19.96 -1.20
C ASN A 318 -16.27 20.13 -1.66
N LYS A 319 -17.10 20.66 -0.76
CA LYS A 319 -18.54 20.86 -1.01
C LYS A 319 -18.83 21.69 -2.27
N ARG A 320 -17.95 22.62 -2.66
CA ARG A 320 -18.14 23.44 -3.87
C ARG A 320 -17.84 22.62 -5.13
N ALA A 321 -16.72 21.89 -5.15
CA ALA A 321 -16.35 21.04 -6.27
C ALA A 321 -17.40 19.93 -6.49
N LEU A 322 -17.77 19.24 -5.42
CA LEU A 322 -18.78 18.18 -5.47
C LEU A 322 -20.15 18.73 -5.91
N LYS A 323 -20.55 19.88 -5.39
CA LYS A 323 -21.79 20.55 -5.82
C LYS A 323 -21.74 20.94 -7.30
N SER A 324 -20.61 21.47 -7.79
CA SER A 324 -20.42 21.82 -9.19
C SER A 324 -20.58 20.62 -10.12
N LEU A 325 -20.04 19.46 -9.72
CA LEU A 325 -20.21 18.19 -10.43
C LEU A 325 -21.68 17.73 -10.38
N GLN A 326 -22.31 17.79 -9.22
CA GLN A 326 -23.72 17.41 -9.03
C GLN A 326 -24.69 18.30 -9.80
N ASP A 327 -24.45 19.62 -9.82
CA ASP A 327 -25.28 20.60 -10.55
C ASP A 327 -25.18 20.38 -12.07
N ARG A 328 -24.00 19.96 -12.59
CA ARG A 328 -23.81 19.67 -14.01
C ARG A 328 -24.62 18.47 -14.49
N TYR A 329 -24.68 17.40 -13.69
CA TYR A 329 -25.29 16.13 -14.07
C TYR A 329 -26.72 15.95 -13.53
N GLY A 330 -27.26 16.96 -12.82
CA GLY A 330 -28.65 17.01 -12.38
C GLY A 330 -28.97 16.21 -11.13
N ARG A 331 -30.26 16.25 -10.76
CA ARG A 331 -30.76 15.70 -9.50
C ARG A 331 -30.71 14.16 -9.43
N ASP A 332 -30.71 13.49 -10.57
CA ASP A 332 -30.77 12.04 -10.69
C ASP A 332 -29.37 11.42 -10.91
N SER A 333 -28.31 12.25 -10.88
CA SER A 333 -26.95 11.74 -11.03
C SER A 333 -26.55 10.89 -9.84
N TRP A 334 -25.79 9.83 -10.14
CA TRP A 334 -25.23 8.92 -9.16
C TRP A 334 -24.37 9.65 -8.08
N PHE A 335 -23.74 10.77 -8.45
CA PHE A 335 -22.95 11.59 -7.51
C PHE A 335 -23.76 12.27 -6.41
N ARG A 336 -25.09 12.32 -6.51
CA ARG A 336 -25.92 12.92 -5.48
C ARG A 336 -25.96 12.10 -4.19
N THR A 337 -25.79 10.79 -4.34
CA THR A 337 -25.89 9.83 -3.24
C THR A 337 -24.54 9.23 -2.83
N MET A 338 -23.51 9.38 -3.64
CA MET A 338 -22.22 8.74 -3.39
C MET A 338 -21.04 9.73 -3.44
N SER A 339 -20.26 9.78 -2.38
CA SER A 339 -19.07 10.63 -2.20
C SER A 339 -17.81 9.81 -1.85
N PHE A 340 -17.61 8.65 -2.49
CA PHE A 340 -16.62 7.68 -1.98
C PHE A 340 -15.35 7.51 -2.82
N GLY A 341 -15.12 8.35 -3.82
CA GLY A 341 -13.95 8.27 -4.68
C GLY A 341 -14.30 7.85 -6.11
N SER A 342 -13.38 8.11 -7.04
CA SER A 342 -13.54 7.78 -8.47
C SER A 342 -13.43 6.30 -8.77
N HIS A 343 -13.06 5.45 -7.82
CA HIS A 343 -12.77 4.04 -8.02
C HIS A 343 -11.77 3.75 -9.15
N ASN A 344 -10.89 4.69 -9.43
CA ASN A 344 -9.76 4.55 -10.34
C ASN A 344 -8.65 5.49 -9.88
N THR A 345 -7.47 4.95 -9.66
CA THR A 345 -6.36 5.71 -9.11
C THR A 345 -5.89 6.87 -10.00
N LEU A 346 -5.93 6.70 -11.31
CA LEU A 346 -5.50 7.75 -12.25
C LEU A 346 -6.49 8.93 -12.23
N LEU A 347 -7.79 8.65 -12.23
CA LEU A 347 -8.83 9.67 -12.14
C LEU A 347 -8.85 10.34 -10.76
N GLU A 348 -8.65 9.58 -9.69
CA GLU A 348 -8.54 10.16 -8.35
C GLU A 348 -7.38 11.13 -8.27
N MET A 349 -6.21 10.76 -8.78
CA MET A 349 -5.08 11.68 -8.86
C MET A 349 -5.37 12.92 -9.71
N TRP A 350 -6.11 12.75 -10.80
CA TRP A 350 -6.47 13.88 -11.63
C TRP A 350 -7.37 14.86 -10.88
N LEU A 351 -8.37 14.36 -10.17
CA LEU A 351 -9.24 15.14 -9.31
C LEU A 351 -8.46 15.88 -8.21
N ASP A 352 -7.52 15.20 -7.58
CA ASP A 352 -6.78 15.73 -6.43
C ASP A 352 -5.68 16.72 -6.87
N VAL A 353 -4.80 16.32 -7.78
CA VAL A 353 -3.55 17.06 -8.08
C VAL A 353 -3.39 17.46 -9.55
N GLY A 354 -4.40 17.20 -10.38
CA GLY A 354 -4.41 17.53 -11.80
C GLY A 354 -3.37 16.77 -12.64
N LEU A 355 -3.31 17.09 -13.93
CA LEU A 355 -2.33 16.45 -14.84
C LEU A 355 -0.88 16.74 -14.44
N PHE A 356 -0.61 17.91 -13.88
CA PHE A 356 0.73 18.25 -13.41
C PHE A 356 1.16 17.38 -12.25
N GLY A 357 0.29 17.14 -11.27
CA GLY A 357 0.56 16.24 -10.16
C GLY A 357 0.73 14.77 -10.62
N ILE A 358 -0.09 14.31 -11.58
CA ILE A 358 0.07 13.01 -12.22
C ILE A 358 1.47 12.88 -12.85
N ALA A 359 1.91 13.90 -13.60
CA ALA A 359 3.23 13.90 -14.21
C ALA A 359 4.35 13.81 -13.17
N LEU A 360 4.28 14.61 -12.09
CA LEU A 360 5.24 14.52 -10.99
C LEU A 360 5.24 13.15 -10.32
N TYR A 361 4.08 12.57 -10.11
CA TYR A 361 3.95 11.23 -9.55
C TYR A 361 4.61 10.16 -10.42
N PHE A 362 4.35 10.19 -11.74
CA PHE A 362 5.03 9.27 -12.65
C PHE A 362 6.53 9.49 -12.73
N LEU A 363 7.00 10.74 -12.64
CA LEU A 363 8.43 11.04 -12.53
C LEU A 363 9.05 10.44 -11.26
N MET A 364 8.34 10.46 -10.11
CA MET A 364 8.76 9.76 -8.91
C MET A 364 8.95 8.26 -9.16
N PHE A 365 7.96 7.63 -9.81
CA PHE A 365 8.06 6.21 -10.17
C PHE A 365 9.20 5.93 -11.13
N LEU A 366 9.34 6.71 -12.19
CA LEU A 366 10.43 6.55 -13.16
C LEU A 366 11.80 6.68 -12.50
N TYR A 367 11.99 7.69 -11.64
CA TYR A 367 13.21 7.88 -10.90
C TYR A 367 13.54 6.67 -10.00
N SER A 368 12.57 6.23 -9.23
CA SER A 368 12.74 5.13 -8.29
C SER A 368 12.96 3.78 -8.98
N PHE A 369 12.18 3.49 -10.03
CA PHE A 369 12.24 2.19 -10.73
C PHE A 369 13.39 2.06 -11.73
N ARG A 370 14.06 3.14 -12.09
CA ARG A 370 15.20 3.10 -13.01
C ARG A 370 16.26 2.10 -12.55
N ARG A 371 16.46 1.94 -11.26
CA ARG A 371 17.47 1.09 -10.64
C ARG A 371 17.02 -0.36 -10.38
N ILE A 372 15.73 -0.62 -10.29
CA ILE A 372 15.19 -1.96 -9.94
C ILE A 372 15.70 -3.05 -10.87
N ARG A 373 15.93 -2.74 -12.14
CA ARG A 373 16.40 -3.72 -13.13
C ARG A 373 17.79 -4.26 -12.83
N SER A 374 18.63 -3.50 -12.12
CA SER A 374 19.98 -3.90 -11.71
C SER A 374 20.05 -4.58 -10.35
N PHE A 375 18.92 -4.72 -9.66
CA PHE A 375 18.87 -5.35 -8.34
C PHE A 375 19.12 -6.85 -8.40
N SER A 376 19.45 -7.44 -7.23
CA SER A 376 19.39 -8.88 -7.07
C SER A 376 17.99 -9.41 -7.37
N ASP A 377 17.86 -10.69 -7.72
CA ASP A 377 16.55 -11.31 -7.99
C ASP A 377 15.60 -11.19 -6.80
N ASP A 378 16.12 -11.30 -5.57
CA ASP A 378 15.29 -11.22 -4.36
C ASP A 378 14.76 -9.80 -4.12
N GLN A 379 15.59 -8.79 -4.33
CA GLN A 379 15.16 -7.39 -4.25
C GLN A 379 14.15 -7.05 -5.36
N TYR A 380 14.40 -7.55 -6.58
CA TYR A 380 13.46 -7.36 -7.68
C TYR A 380 12.11 -8.02 -7.41
N LEU A 381 12.09 -9.24 -6.88
CA LEU A 381 10.86 -9.93 -6.47
C LEU A 381 10.13 -9.19 -5.36
N ALA A 382 10.85 -8.71 -4.34
CA ALA A 382 10.26 -7.92 -3.27
C ALA A 382 9.60 -6.64 -3.79
N CYS A 383 10.33 -5.84 -4.59
CA CYS A 383 9.77 -4.62 -5.21
C CYS A 383 8.56 -4.93 -6.10
N SER A 384 8.61 -6.03 -6.88
CA SER A 384 7.49 -6.46 -7.71
C SER A 384 6.27 -6.87 -6.87
N ALA A 385 6.49 -7.52 -5.72
CA ALA A 385 5.41 -7.90 -4.80
C ALA A 385 4.72 -6.69 -4.15
N PHE A 386 5.44 -5.60 -3.95
CA PHE A 386 4.85 -4.34 -3.48
C PHE A 386 4.08 -3.61 -4.56
N VAL A 387 4.60 -3.55 -5.79
CA VAL A 387 4.03 -2.69 -6.83
C VAL A 387 2.88 -3.32 -7.60
N LEU A 388 2.96 -4.62 -7.91
CA LEU A 388 1.96 -5.28 -8.75
C LEU A 388 0.54 -5.25 -8.18
N PRO A 389 0.31 -5.55 -6.89
CA PRO A 389 -1.02 -5.41 -6.31
C PRO A 389 -1.54 -3.98 -6.35
N LEU A 390 -0.67 -2.97 -6.12
CA LEU A 390 -1.03 -1.55 -6.23
C LEU A 390 -1.49 -1.19 -7.64
N MET A 391 -0.76 -1.67 -8.65
CA MET A 391 -1.10 -1.42 -10.06
C MET A 391 -2.47 -2.02 -10.42
N ILE A 392 -2.70 -3.28 -10.08
CA ILE A 392 -3.95 -3.98 -10.42
C ILE A 392 -5.13 -3.37 -9.67
N ARG A 393 -4.97 -3.15 -8.37
CA ARG A 393 -5.99 -2.49 -7.57
C ARG A 393 -6.31 -1.10 -8.11
N GLY A 394 -5.29 -0.33 -8.49
CA GLY A 394 -5.43 1.04 -8.97
C GLY A 394 -6.28 1.19 -10.22
N LEU A 395 -6.55 0.10 -10.96
CA LEU A 395 -7.45 0.12 -12.10
C LEU A 395 -8.92 0.28 -11.69
N THR A 396 -9.30 -0.28 -10.54
CA THR A 396 -10.70 -0.34 -10.10
C THR A 396 -10.94 0.25 -8.72
N GLU A 397 -9.92 0.74 -8.04
CA GLU A 397 -10.03 1.37 -6.72
C GLU A 397 -9.00 2.49 -6.58
N ARG A 398 -9.23 3.43 -5.67
CA ARG A 398 -8.22 4.44 -5.33
C ARG A 398 -7.12 3.82 -4.46
N SER A 399 -5.86 4.15 -4.72
CA SER A 399 -4.73 3.41 -4.08
C SER A 399 -3.77 4.37 -3.47
N TYR A 400 -3.40 5.18 -2.95
CA TYR A 400 -2.18 5.83 -2.42
C TYR A 400 -2.29 7.34 -2.13
N THR A 401 -3.46 7.89 -2.15
CA THR A 401 -3.65 9.32 -1.87
C THR A 401 -4.00 9.60 -0.41
N ASN A 402 -4.02 8.59 0.45
CA ASN A 402 -4.32 8.76 1.88
C ASN A 402 -3.20 8.19 2.77
N SER A 403 -3.27 8.43 4.06
CA SER A 403 -2.33 7.89 5.06
C SER A 403 -2.58 6.40 5.37
N SER A 404 -2.97 5.60 4.37
CA SER A 404 -3.23 4.16 4.51
C SER A 404 -1.95 3.33 4.37
N TYR A 405 -2.08 2.02 4.62
CA TYR A 405 -1.03 1.05 4.38
C TYR A 405 -0.58 1.02 2.91
N LEU A 406 -1.46 1.32 1.96
CA LEU A 406 -1.10 1.36 0.53
C LEU A 406 -0.08 2.44 0.24
N THR A 407 -0.27 3.62 0.81
CA THR A 407 0.69 4.71 0.73
C THR A 407 1.98 4.33 1.46
N LEU A 408 1.89 3.74 2.65
CA LEU A 408 3.06 3.23 3.37
C LEU A 408 3.84 2.24 2.53
N PHE A 409 3.21 1.23 1.98
CA PHE A 409 3.89 0.21 1.16
C PHE A 409 4.40 0.76 -0.16
N LEU A 410 3.72 1.73 -0.77
CA LEU A 410 4.24 2.45 -1.92
C LEU A 410 5.58 3.11 -1.60
N PHE A 411 5.66 3.86 -0.49
CA PHE A 411 6.89 4.56 -0.12
C PHE A 411 7.98 3.64 0.43
N VAL A 412 7.62 2.52 1.07
CA VAL A 412 8.56 1.43 1.34
C VAL A 412 9.19 0.93 0.05
N MET A 413 8.39 0.65 -0.96
CA MET A 413 8.88 0.17 -2.25
C MET A 413 9.71 1.22 -2.99
N LEU A 414 9.28 2.49 -3.02
CA LEU A 414 10.06 3.60 -3.59
C LEU A 414 11.38 3.78 -2.84
N GLY A 415 11.37 3.64 -1.52
CA GLY A 415 12.56 3.66 -0.68
C GLY A 415 13.54 2.52 -1.03
N LEU A 416 13.06 1.29 -1.11
CA LEU A 416 13.86 0.14 -1.53
C LEU A 416 14.43 0.33 -2.94
N ALA A 417 13.64 0.88 -3.86
CA ALA A 417 14.07 1.16 -5.23
C ALA A 417 15.16 2.24 -5.30
N CYS A 418 15.12 3.25 -4.44
CA CYS A 418 16.11 4.33 -4.38
C CYS A 418 17.37 3.92 -3.62
N ALA A 419 17.28 3.08 -2.59
CA ALA A 419 18.40 2.64 -1.78
C ALA A 419 19.47 1.88 -2.60
N GLY A 420 19.06 1.21 -3.67
CA GLY A 420 19.95 0.54 -4.61
C GLY A 420 20.67 -0.67 -4.01
N SER A 421 21.73 -1.14 -4.73
CA SER A 421 22.56 -2.27 -4.32
C SER A 421 23.46 -2.00 -3.11
N GLU A 422 23.48 -0.77 -2.60
CA GLU A 422 24.13 -0.41 -1.34
C GLU A 422 23.36 -0.84 -0.10
N LEU A 423 22.29 -1.64 -0.25
CA LEU A 423 21.72 -2.37 0.86
C LEU A 423 22.86 -3.17 1.50
N LYS A 424 23.44 -2.59 2.54
CA LYS A 424 24.46 -3.21 3.36
C LYS A 424 23.96 -4.60 3.69
N LEU A 425 24.62 -5.60 3.13
CA LEU A 425 24.57 -6.94 3.69
C LEU A 425 24.59 -6.74 5.20
N SER A 426 23.43 -7.00 5.80
CA SER A 426 23.08 -6.95 7.21
C SER A 426 24.22 -6.44 8.12
N LYS A 427 24.01 -5.33 8.85
CA LYS A 427 24.78 -5.00 10.06
C LYS A 427 24.71 -6.12 11.11
N TYR A 428 23.89 -7.13 10.90
CA TYR A 428 23.81 -8.34 11.70
C TYR A 428 24.85 -9.31 11.12
N PRO A 429 25.93 -9.60 11.87
CA PRO A 429 26.82 -10.67 11.48
C PRO A 429 25.99 -11.95 11.35
N ARG A 430 25.98 -12.53 10.12
CA ARG A 430 25.50 -13.90 9.95
C ARG A 430 26.18 -14.71 11.05
N ARG A 431 25.42 -15.38 11.91
CA ARG A 431 26.02 -16.35 12.84
C ARG A 431 26.91 -17.23 11.98
N PRO A 432 28.22 -17.32 12.27
CA PRO A 432 29.03 -18.30 11.59
C PRO A 432 28.34 -19.65 11.87
N PHE A 433 27.92 -20.33 10.81
CA PHE A 433 27.59 -21.74 10.92
C PHE A 433 28.74 -22.37 11.66
N LEU A 434 28.46 -23.02 12.78
CA LEU A 434 29.37 -23.94 13.38
C LEU A 434 29.81 -24.89 12.26
N GLN A 435 30.99 -24.63 11.70
CA GLN A 435 31.68 -25.65 10.93
C GLN A 435 31.88 -26.77 11.94
N THR A 436 31.10 -27.82 11.81
CA THR A 436 31.42 -29.10 12.42
C THR A 436 32.79 -29.45 11.88
N GLU A 437 33.82 -29.29 12.71
CA GLU A 437 35.13 -29.85 12.42
C GLU A 437 34.94 -31.32 12.03
N PRO A 438 35.51 -31.76 10.89
CA PRO A 438 35.53 -33.19 10.62
C PRO A 438 36.30 -33.83 11.74
N SER A 439 35.63 -34.75 12.46
CA SER A 439 36.26 -35.64 13.41
C SER A 439 37.48 -36.30 12.73
N ALA A 440 38.67 -35.95 13.23
CA ALA A 440 39.86 -36.70 12.90
C ALA A 440 39.70 -38.15 13.38
N GLU A 441 39.63 -39.09 12.48
CA GLU A 441 40.06 -40.49 12.61
C GLU A 441 41.28 -40.69 11.73
#